data_434ef2e67ce9dc115b545f2e55695c43
#
_entry.id   434ef2e67ce9dc115b545f2e55695c43
#
_cell.length_a   1.000
_cell.length_b   1.000
_cell.length_c   1.000
_cell.angle_alpha   90.00
_cell.angle_beta   90.00
_cell.angle_gamma   90.00
#
_symmetry.space_group_name_H-M   'P 1'
#
loop_
_entity.id
_entity.type
_entity.pdbx_description
1 polymer ?
#
loop_
_entity_poly.entity_id
_entity_poly.type
_entity_poly.pdbx_seq_one_letter_code
_entity_poly.pdbx_strand_id
1 'polypeptide(L)'
;MAENTEVIEPAPEQPRVFPEAKKKKSSCLGCLFGCFAAFVVLLFVMLAAAWLIGSLLLKFSGDQESEDDTEESVLRSASEAGGKIAVIDIRGIILNAGGGFSENADSETICKQIRKAAKDPEVRAIILNLNTPGGEVTASDDIYSAVLRAKKSKPVIALMNSMAASGGYYAAAACDWIVANRMTLTGSIGVIISSFNVKGLLDKIGVQAEVYKSGKMKDLLSATRGKTQEENALIQSLVDECYTEFVEIVSAGRRIPVEKIRTTEIGDGRVFHGARALELGLIDELGRMPEAVAKAEKLAKCEPGSLKIVRYKRNNSLFNLLFSADAEASHLLRVRLPGFAAPELQQGCLYFLPQDYLK
;
A
#
# COMPACT_ATOMS: atom_id res chain seq x y z
N MET A 1 -23.91 -56.82 -102.11
CA MET A 1 -23.12 -57.94 -101.58
C MET A 1 -23.11 -57.71 -100.03
N ALA A 2 -23.92 -58.58 -99.46
CA ALA A 2 -24.10 -58.51 -97.98
C ALA A 2 -23.22 -59.61 -97.41
N GLU A 3 -22.53 -59.28 -96.35
CA GLU A 3 -21.79 -60.27 -95.56
C GLU A 3 -22.27 -60.24 -94.11
N ASN A 4 -22.91 -61.35 -93.76
CA ASN A 4 -23.41 -61.60 -92.43
C ASN A 4 -22.23 -61.83 -91.43
N THR A 5 -22.26 -61.22 -90.32
CA THR A 5 -21.41 -61.61 -89.18
C THR A 5 -22.32 -61.98 -88.03
N GLU A 6 -22.31 -63.23 -87.66
CA GLU A 6 -23.01 -63.82 -86.53
C GLU A 6 -22.41 -63.26 -85.17
N VAL A 7 -23.28 -62.81 -84.29
CA VAL A 7 -22.94 -62.43 -82.96
C VAL A 7 -23.17 -63.65 -82.08
N ILE A 8 -22.10 -64.16 -81.48
CA ILE A 8 -22.12 -65.22 -80.45
C ILE A 8 -22.38 -64.57 -79.07
N GLU A 9 -23.54 -64.92 -78.52
CA GLU A 9 -23.87 -64.54 -77.10
C GLU A 9 -23.04 -65.39 -76.14
N PRO A 10 -22.39 -64.78 -75.13
CA PRO A 10 -21.71 -65.51 -74.04
C PRO A 10 -22.70 -66.02 -72.98
N ALA A 11 -22.44 -67.23 -72.51
CA ALA A 11 -23.25 -67.96 -71.56
C ALA A 11 -23.30 -67.21 -70.15
N PRO A 12 -24.43 -67.46 -69.45
CA PRO A 12 -24.59 -66.74 -68.14
C PRO A 12 -23.62 -67.29 -67.09
N GLU A 13 -22.85 -66.38 -66.47
CA GLU A 13 -22.00 -66.67 -65.32
C GLU A 13 -22.84 -66.97 -64.06
N GLN A 14 -22.54 -68.10 -63.43
CA GLN A 14 -23.14 -68.46 -62.15
C GLN A 14 -22.65 -67.51 -60.99
N PRO A 15 -23.51 -67.12 -60.07
CA PRO A 15 -23.11 -66.25 -58.98
C PRO A 15 -22.17 -66.96 -57.98
N ARG A 16 -20.99 -66.40 -57.75
CA ARG A 16 -20.06 -66.88 -56.75
C ARG A 16 -20.61 -66.55 -55.37
N VAL A 17 -20.89 -67.52 -54.53
CA VAL A 17 -21.28 -67.42 -53.16
C VAL A 17 -20.01 -67.15 -52.34
N PHE A 18 -19.86 -65.93 -51.82
CA PHE A 18 -18.84 -65.61 -50.85
C PHE A 18 -19.29 -65.96 -49.42
N PRO A 19 -18.44 -66.58 -48.59
CA PRO A 19 -18.84 -66.93 -47.25
C PRO A 19 -19.04 -65.65 -46.42
N GLU A 20 -20.16 -65.51 -45.71
CA GLU A 20 -20.48 -64.44 -44.78
C GLU A 20 -19.42 -64.35 -43.70
N ALA A 21 -18.71 -63.22 -43.64
CA ALA A 21 -17.82 -62.87 -42.57
C ALA A 21 -18.63 -62.64 -41.27
N LYS A 22 -18.50 -63.54 -40.32
CA LYS A 22 -19.04 -63.35 -38.95
C LYS A 22 -18.52 -62.06 -38.38
N LYS A 23 -19.33 -60.96 -38.28
CA LYS A 23 -19.06 -59.72 -37.52
C LYS A 23 -18.89 -60.08 -36.08
N LYS A 24 -17.64 -60.13 -35.58
CA LYS A 24 -17.32 -60.02 -34.16
C LYS A 24 -17.85 -58.67 -33.67
N LYS A 25 -18.93 -58.68 -32.89
CA LYS A 25 -19.36 -57.55 -32.08
C LYS A 25 -18.25 -57.31 -31.06
N SER A 26 -17.28 -56.44 -31.35
CA SER A 26 -16.35 -55.94 -30.35
C SER A 26 -17.17 -55.02 -29.42
N SER A 27 -17.23 -55.37 -28.17
CA SER A 27 -17.88 -54.58 -27.11
C SER A 27 -17.06 -53.31 -26.83
N CYS A 28 -17.12 -52.33 -27.72
CA CYS A 28 -16.49 -51.03 -27.55
C CYS A 28 -17.15 -50.22 -26.42
N LEU A 29 -18.36 -50.61 -25.99
CA LEU A 29 -19.12 -49.96 -24.95
C LEU A 29 -18.51 -50.17 -23.55
N GLY A 30 -17.94 -51.35 -23.26
CA GLY A 30 -17.27 -51.66 -22.01
C GLY A 30 -15.96 -50.88 -21.82
N CYS A 31 -15.19 -50.65 -22.91
CA CYS A 31 -13.97 -49.82 -22.86
C CYS A 31 -14.28 -48.33 -22.64
N LEU A 32 -15.34 -47.81 -23.26
CA LEU A 32 -15.79 -46.44 -23.07
C LEU A 32 -16.28 -46.19 -21.63
N PHE A 33 -17.03 -47.12 -21.04
CA PHE A 33 -17.46 -47.05 -19.63
C PHE A 33 -16.27 -47.15 -18.67
N GLY A 34 -15.30 -48.01 -18.96
CA GLY A 34 -14.08 -48.13 -18.15
C GLY A 34 -13.23 -46.87 -18.19
N CYS A 35 -13.02 -46.25 -19.35
CA CYS A 35 -12.30 -44.98 -19.49
C CYS A 35 -13.04 -43.81 -18.82
N PHE A 36 -14.38 -43.77 -18.93
CA PHE A 36 -15.17 -42.73 -18.27
C PHE A 36 -15.15 -42.87 -16.75
N ALA A 37 -15.26 -44.08 -16.21
CA ALA A 37 -15.16 -44.36 -14.79
C ALA A 37 -13.74 -44.00 -14.22
N ALA A 38 -12.68 -44.35 -14.97
CA ALA A 38 -11.31 -43.98 -14.62
C ALA A 38 -11.12 -42.46 -14.64
N PHE A 39 -11.68 -41.75 -15.63
CA PHE A 39 -11.64 -40.28 -15.68
C PHE A 39 -12.38 -39.62 -14.50
N VAL A 40 -13.57 -40.12 -14.16
CA VAL A 40 -14.34 -39.63 -12.99
C VAL A 40 -13.57 -39.85 -11.69
N VAL A 41 -12.96 -41.02 -11.48
CA VAL A 41 -12.13 -41.32 -10.31
C VAL A 41 -10.92 -40.40 -10.26
N LEU A 42 -10.24 -40.16 -11.38
CA LEU A 42 -9.10 -39.25 -11.46
C LEU A 42 -9.50 -37.79 -11.11
N LEU A 43 -10.65 -37.36 -11.59
CA LEU A 43 -11.23 -36.05 -11.30
C LEU A 43 -11.53 -35.91 -9.79
N PHE A 44 -12.14 -36.95 -9.18
CA PHE A 44 -12.40 -36.96 -7.73
C PHE A 44 -11.11 -36.95 -6.91
N VAL A 45 -10.08 -37.67 -7.31
CA VAL A 45 -8.77 -37.68 -6.65
C VAL A 45 -8.12 -36.29 -6.76
N MET A 46 -8.19 -35.66 -7.93
CA MET A 46 -7.68 -34.29 -8.13
C MET A 46 -8.44 -33.27 -7.28
N LEU A 47 -9.77 -33.35 -7.21
CA LEU A 47 -10.59 -32.46 -6.37
C LEU A 47 -10.34 -32.69 -4.87
N ALA A 48 -10.19 -33.95 -4.44
CA ALA A 48 -9.85 -34.30 -3.07
C ALA A 48 -8.43 -33.80 -2.69
N ALA A 49 -7.46 -33.95 -3.60
CA ALA A 49 -6.12 -33.41 -3.42
C ALA A 49 -6.12 -31.87 -3.37
N ALA A 50 -6.87 -31.21 -4.25
CA ALA A 50 -7.03 -29.75 -4.23
C ALA A 50 -7.72 -29.28 -2.94
N TRP A 51 -8.74 -30.02 -2.46
CA TRP A 51 -9.41 -29.74 -1.17
C TRP A 51 -8.49 -29.97 0.02
N LEU A 52 -7.69 -31.04 0.03
CA LEU A 52 -6.68 -31.33 1.06
C LEU A 52 -5.58 -30.27 1.05
N ILE A 53 -5.07 -29.87 -0.11
CA ILE A 53 -4.09 -28.78 -0.25
C ILE A 53 -4.70 -27.47 0.20
N GLY A 54 -5.93 -27.17 -0.22
CA GLY A 54 -6.68 -25.97 0.21
C GLY A 54 -6.93 -25.94 1.71
N SER A 55 -7.32 -27.07 2.32
CA SER A 55 -7.55 -27.18 3.79
C SER A 55 -6.25 -27.13 4.58
N LEU A 56 -5.14 -27.67 4.02
CA LEU A 56 -3.81 -27.55 4.61
C LEU A 56 -3.31 -26.10 4.53
N LEU A 57 -3.50 -25.43 3.38
CA LEU A 57 -3.18 -24.01 3.20
C LEU A 57 -4.03 -23.11 4.11
N LEU A 58 -5.33 -23.40 4.28
CA LEU A 58 -6.21 -22.70 5.22
C LEU A 58 -5.80 -22.93 6.69
N LYS A 59 -5.33 -24.13 7.06
CA LYS A 59 -4.78 -24.39 8.41
C LYS A 59 -3.42 -23.71 8.62
N PHE A 60 -2.61 -23.53 7.57
CA PHE A 60 -1.37 -22.73 7.65
C PHE A 60 -1.64 -21.23 7.59
N SER A 61 -2.78 -20.78 7.04
CA SER A 61 -3.22 -19.38 6.99
C SER A 61 -4.09 -18.97 8.18
N GLY A 62 -4.61 -19.91 8.94
CA GLY A 62 -5.35 -19.68 10.17
C GLY A 62 -4.40 -19.58 11.36
N ASP A 63 -4.41 -18.43 12.06
CA ASP A 63 -3.75 -18.16 13.35
C ASP A 63 -2.23 -18.00 13.38
N GLN A 64 -1.67 -17.31 12.39
CA GLN A 64 -0.52 -16.46 12.66
C GLN A 64 -0.76 -15.09 11.99
N GLU A 65 -1.39 -14.14 12.68
CA GLU A 65 -0.93 -12.77 12.66
C GLU A 65 0.53 -12.82 13.14
N SER A 66 1.42 -13.18 12.22
CA SER A 66 2.85 -13.17 12.53
C SER A 66 3.23 -11.70 12.73
N GLU A 67 3.36 -11.28 14.01
CA GLU A 67 4.07 -10.03 14.38
C GLU A 67 5.45 -9.95 13.71
N ASP A 68 5.84 -10.94 12.90
CA ASP A 68 7.20 -11.21 12.44
C ASP A 68 7.41 -11.13 10.92
N ASP A 69 6.56 -10.41 10.19
CA ASP A 69 6.80 -10.12 8.76
C ASP A 69 7.94 -9.09 8.53
N THR A 70 8.73 -8.80 9.57
CA THR A 70 9.80 -7.81 9.51
C THR A 70 11.16 -8.49 9.51
N GLU A 71 11.90 -8.38 8.40
CA GLU A 71 13.28 -8.82 8.26
C GLU A 71 14.26 -7.71 8.68
N GLU A 72 15.33 -8.07 9.39
CA GLU A 72 16.40 -7.15 9.77
C GLU A 72 17.57 -7.21 8.77
N SER A 73 17.89 -6.09 8.14
CA SER A 73 19.12 -5.93 7.36
C SER A 73 20.15 -5.09 8.12
N VAL A 74 21.36 -5.61 8.26
CA VAL A 74 22.45 -4.91 8.97
C VAL A 74 23.00 -3.79 8.08
N LEU A 75 22.98 -2.56 8.58
CA LEU A 75 23.58 -1.39 7.93
C LEU A 75 25.00 -1.10 8.46
N ARG A 76 25.23 -1.33 9.74
CA ARG A 76 26.51 -1.17 10.41
C ARG A 76 26.66 -2.23 11.50
N SER A 77 27.72 -3.01 11.46
CA SER A 77 28.11 -3.88 12.57
C SER A 77 28.74 -3.05 13.70
N ALA A 78 28.59 -3.52 14.92
CA ALA A 78 29.26 -2.96 16.10
C ALA A 78 29.84 -4.11 16.92
N SER A 79 30.59 -3.82 18.00
CA SER A 79 31.06 -4.84 18.94
C SER A 79 29.85 -5.54 19.60
N GLU A 80 29.94 -6.85 19.83
CA GLU A 80 28.83 -7.73 20.19
C GLU A 80 28.03 -7.37 21.45
N ALA A 81 28.48 -6.41 22.26
CA ALA A 81 27.95 -6.16 23.60
C ALA A 81 26.95 -4.98 23.70
N GLY A 82 26.71 -4.19 22.66
CA GLY A 82 26.07 -2.87 22.81
C GLY A 82 24.56 -2.81 22.58
N GLY A 83 23.96 -3.80 21.94
CA GLY A 83 22.60 -3.73 21.42
C GLY A 83 22.51 -3.09 20.02
N LYS A 84 21.30 -2.65 19.61
CA LYS A 84 21.05 -2.14 18.25
C LYS A 84 20.18 -0.89 18.20
N ILE A 85 20.34 -0.12 17.11
CA ILE A 85 19.43 0.93 16.68
C ILE A 85 18.55 0.37 15.56
N ALA A 86 17.24 0.42 15.73
CA ALA A 86 16.28 0.05 14.69
C ALA A 86 16.00 1.26 13.78
N VAL A 87 16.26 1.12 12.49
CA VAL A 87 15.91 2.12 11.46
C VAL A 87 14.65 1.65 10.75
N ILE A 88 13.61 2.49 10.79
CA ILE A 88 12.31 2.26 10.17
C ILE A 88 12.12 3.29 9.06
N ASP A 89 11.96 2.81 7.82
CA ASP A 89 11.76 3.68 6.67
C ASP A 89 10.30 4.10 6.53
N ILE A 90 10.07 5.41 6.33
CA ILE A 90 8.77 6.00 5.97
C ILE A 90 8.96 6.71 4.62
N ARG A 91 8.60 6.04 3.52
CA ARG A 91 8.87 6.52 2.16
C ARG A 91 7.60 6.56 1.32
N GLY A 92 7.49 7.58 0.44
CA GLY A 92 6.32 7.77 -0.39
C GLY A 92 5.13 8.34 0.39
N ILE A 93 3.93 8.26 -0.17
CA ILE A 93 2.70 8.80 0.43
C ILE A 93 2.27 7.91 1.59
N ILE A 94 1.94 8.50 2.73
CA ILE A 94 1.45 7.79 3.91
C ILE A 94 -0.02 7.43 3.68
N LEU A 95 -0.32 6.13 3.65
CA LEU A 95 -1.66 5.61 3.41
C LEU A 95 -1.96 4.44 4.36
N ASN A 96 -3.22 4.22 4.63
CA ASN A 96 -3.69 2.98 5.23
C ASN A 96 -4.04 1.98 4.11
N ALA A 97 -3.00 1.50 3.42
CA ALA A 97 -3.14 0.69 2.22
C ALA A 97 -2.86 -0.78 2.51
N GLY A 98 -3.74 -1.48 3.17
CA GLY A 98 -3.61 -2.91 3.48
C GLY A 98 -2.80 -3.75 2.46
N GLY A 99 -1.47 -3.75 2.60
CA GLY A 99 -0.63 -4.85 2.16
C GLY A 99 -0.22 -4.97 0.68
N GLY A 100 -0.34 -3.97 -0.20
CA GLY A 100 0.10 -4.06 -1.61
C GLY A 100 1.60 -3.79 -1.84
N PHE A 101 2.12 -4.12 -3.05
CA PHE A 101 3.47 -3.77 -3.54
C PHE A 101 3.59 -2.28 -3.88
N SER A 102 3.01 -1.41 -3.07
CA SER A 102 3.08 0.03 -3.27
C SER A 102 4.42 0.57 -2.75
N GLU A 103 5.05 1.48 -3.49
CA GLU A 103 6.18 2.29 -3.00
C GLU A 103 5.75 3.28 -1.90
N ASN A 104 4.49 3.24 -1.48
CA ASN A 104 3.90 4.10 -0.47
C ASN A 104 4.20 3.61 0.95
N ALA A 105 4.15 4.55 1.89
CA ALA A 105 4.32 4.30 3.31
C ALA A 105 3.02 3.72 3.90
N ASP A 106 2.94 2.39 4.04
CA ASP A 106 1.83 1.71 4.69
C ASP A 106 1.89 1.89 6.21
N SER A 107 0.92 2.63 6.78
CA SER A 107 0.89 2.98 8.20
C SER A 107 0.81 1.77 9.11
N GLU A 108 0.09 0.71 8.72
CA GLU A 108 -0.05 -0.50 9.53
C GLU A 108 1.29 -1.23 9.68
N THR A 109 2.02 -1.42 8.57
CA THR A 109 3.36 -2.01 8.57
C THR A 109 4.34 -1.19 9.41
N ILE A 110 4.35 0.14 9.23
CA ILE A 110 5.20 1.05 9.99
C ILE A 110 4.89 0.96 11.49
N CYS A 111 3.62 0.98 11.87
CA CYS A 111 3.19 0.83 13.25
C CYS A 111 3.58 -0.53 13.85
N LYS A 112 3.52 -1.62 13.08
CA LYS A 112 4.00 -2.96 13.49
C LYS A 112 5.51 -2.93 13.75
N GLN A 113 6.29 -2.33 12.85
CA GLN A 113 7.74 -2.19 13.00
C GLN A 113 8.12 -1.34 14.22
N ILE A 114 7.44 -0.21 14.47
CA ILE A 114 7.66 0.62 15.65
C ILE A 114 7.36 -0.17 16.93
N ARG A 115 6.25 -0.90 16.98
CA ARG A 115 5.89 -1.75 18.14
C ARG A 115 6.90 -2.87 18.37
N LYS A 116 7.36 -3.55 17.30
CA LYS A 116 8.40 -4.58 17.38
C LYS A 116 9.70 -3.99 17.96
N ALA A 117 10.18 -2.87 17.41
CA ALA A 117 11.36 -2.19 17.90
C ALA A 117 11.24 -1.74 19.37
N ALA A 118 10.06 -1.27 19.78
CA ALA A 118 9.80 -0.85 21.16
C ALA A 118 9.82 -2.03 22.16
N LYS A 119 9.35 -3.20 21.76
CA LYS A 119 9.32 -4.43 22.59
C LYS A 119 10.66 -5.17 22.64
N ASP A 120 11.50 -5.07 21.60
CA ASP A 120 12.77 -5.79 21.50
C ASP A 120 13.80 -5.28 22.52
N PRO A 121 14.27 -6.10 23.49
CA PRO A 121 15.23 -5.68 24.51
C PRO A 121 16.60 -5.30 23.98
N GLU A 122 16.99 -5.81 22.79
CA GLU A 122 18.27 -5.45 22.15
C GLU A 122 18.22 -4.06 21.50
N VAL A 123 17.03 -3.57 21.11
CA VAL A 123 16.86 -2.23 20.53
C VAL A 123 17.01 -1.19 21.65
N ARG A 124 17.99 -0.31 21.51
CA ARG A 124 18.30 0.77 22.46
C ARG A 124 17.72 2.12 22.03
N ALA A 125 17.52 2.33 20.72
CA ALA A 125 16.91 3.51 20.14
C ALA A 125 16.24 3.18 18.80
N ILE A 126 15.32 4.05 18.36
CA ILE A 126 14.61 3.94 17.08
C ILE A 126 14.92 5.18 16.25
N ILE A 127 15.22 5.01 14.96
CA ILE A 127 15.34 6.09 13.99
C ILE A 127 14.23 5.93 12.94
N LEU A 128 13.34 6.91 12.85
CA LEU A 128 12.40 7.03 11.75
C LEU A 128 13.10 7.74 10.60
N ASN A 129 13.32 7.02 9.50
CA ASN A 129 14.01 7.51 8.31
C ASN A 129 12.99 7.99 7.29
N LEU A 130 12.66 9.29 7.34
CA LEU A 130 11.56 9.90 6.60
C LEU A 130 12.00 10.41 5.23
N ASN A 131 11.23 10.03 4.20
CA ASN A 131 11.28 10.61 2.86
C ASN A 131 9.87 10.60 2.25
N THR A 132 9.00 11.47 2.73
CA THR A 132 7.56 11.47 2.47
C THR A 132 6.99 12.88 2.32
N PRO A 133 6.06 13.09 1.37
CA PRO A 133 5.29 14.33 1.30
C PRO A 133 4.18 14.43 2.37
N GLY A 134 3.93 13.36 3.12
CA GLY A 134 2.77 13.18 3.98
C GLY A 134 1.76 12.22 3.35
N GLY A 135 0.49 12.35 3.73
CA GLY A 135 -0.56 11.47 3.21
C GLY A 135 -1.87 11.61 3.97
N GLU A 136 -2.55 10.49 4.16
CA GLU A 136 -3.83 10.39 4.85
C GLU A 136 -3.70 10.80 6.32
N VAL A 137 -4.69 11.54 6.81
CA VAL A 137 -4.72 12.07 8.18
C VAL A 137 -4.67 10.95 9.21
N THR A 138 -5.55 9.96 9.10
CA THR A 138 -5.64 8.85 10.06
C THR A 138 -4.40 7.98 10.05
N ALA A 139 -3.84 7.69 8.87
CA ALA A 139 -2.62 6.92 8.72
C ALA A 139 -1.41 7.64 9.35
N SER A 140 -1.35 8.97 9.22
CA SER A 140 -0.30 9.80 9.85
C SER A 140 -0.45 9.85 11.37
N ASP A 141 -1.69 9.91 11.88
CA ASP A 141 -1.99 9.90 13.30
C ASP A 141 -1.70 8.53 13.95
N ASP A 142 -1.96 7.43 13.25
CA ASP A 142 -1.59 6.09 13.70
C ASP A 142 -0.08 5.96 13.93
N ILE A 143 0.74 6.47 13.00
CA ILE A 143 2.19 6.50 13.14
C ILE A 143 2.60 7.40 14.31
N TYR A 144 2.06 8.62 14.40
CA TYR A 144 2.30 9.54 15.51
C TYR A 144 2.02 8.87 16.87
N SER A 145 0.84 8.24 16.98
CA SER A 145 0.42 7.52 18.17
C SER A 145 1.33 6.32 18.51
N ALA A 146 1.84 5.60 17.50
CA ALA A 146 2.80 4.52 17.71
C ALA A 146 4.14 5.04 18.22
N VAL A 147 4.62 6.18 17.69
CA VAL A 147 5.84 6.86 18.16
C VAL A 147 5.70 7.30 19.61
N LEU A 148 4.58 7.95 19.98
CA LEU A 148 4.32 8.37 21.37
C LEU A 148 4.34 7.19 22.35
N ARG A 149 3.86 6.03 21.92
CA ARG A 149 3.94 4.81 22.75
C ARG A 149 5.36 4.29 22.88
N ALA A 150 6.12 4.24 21.77
CA ALA A 150 7.48 3.74 21.74
C ALA A 150 8.44 4.61 22.57
N LYS A 151 8.29 5.93 22.51
CA LYS A 151 9.17 6.86 23.23
C LYS A 151 9.01 6.81 24.77
N LYS A 152 7.99 6.13 25.30
CA LYS A 152 7.89 5.84 26.74
C LYS A 152 8.98 4.89 27.24
N SER A 153 9.53 4.06 26.35
CA SER A 153 10.54 3.04 26.70
C SER A 153 11.89 3.25 26.02
N LYS A 154 11.91 3.89 24.85
CA LYS A 154 13.13 4.04 24.04
C LYS A 154 13.15 5.40 23.35
N PRO A 155 14.29 6.08 23.23
CA PRO A 155 14.39 7.31 22.46
C PRO A 155 14.06 7.06 20.99
N VAL A 156 13.27 7.96 20.41
CA VAL A 156 12.89 7.94 19.00
C VAL A 156 13.37 9.20 18.30
N ILE A 157 14.18 9.04 17.26
CA ILE A 157 14.77 10.13 16.50
C ILE A 157 14.12 10.17 15.11
N ALA A 158 13.70 11.33 14.65
CA ALA A 158 13.33 11.55 13.26
C ALA A 158 14.55 11.96 12.45
N LEU A 159 14.85 11.25 11.36
CA LEU A 159 15.81 11.64 10.35
C LEU A 159 15.08 11.98 9.07
N MET A 160 15.08 13.24 8.68
CA MET A 160 14.45 13.73 7.47
C MET A 160 15.47 13.79 6.32
N ASN A 161 15.18 13.04 5.25
CA ASN A 161 16.04 13.05 4.05
C ASN A 161 15.68 14.19 3.09
N SER A 162 15.22 13.88 1.87
CA SER A 162 14.86 14.91 0.89
C SER A 162 13.59 15.66 1.30
N MET A 163 12.62 14.94 1.88
CA MET A 163 11.33 15.51 2.26
C MET A 163 10.76 14.81 3.51
N ALA A 164 10.19 15.59 4.42
CA ALA A 164 9.32 15.12 5.49
C ALA A 164 8.31 16.22 5.79
N ALA A 165 7.27 16.30 4.96
CA ALA A 165 6.30 17.39 4.97
C ALA A 165 4.92 16.88 5.41
N SER A 166 4.10 17.79 5.93
CA SER A 166 2.70 17.56 6.26
C SER A 166 2.52 16.32 7.16
N GLY A 167 1.83 15.24 6.77
CA GLY A 167 1.72 14.01 7.57
C GLY A 167 3.07 13.40 8.00
N GLY A 168 4.13 13.58 7.19
CA GLY A 168 5.49 13.20 7.57
C GLY A 168 6.05 14.05 8.71
N TYR A 169 5.77 15.35 8.70
CA TYR A 169 6.13 16.25 9.79
C TYR A 169 5.27 15.99 11.04
N TYR A 170 3.98 15.68 10.85
CA TYR A 170 3.05 15.29 11.92
C TYR A 170 3.61 14.11 12.72
N ALA A 171 4.03 13.05 12.04
CA ALA A 171 4.64 11.89 12.68
C ALA A 171 5.99 12.24 13.36
N ALA A 172 6.81 13.07 12.72
CA ALA A 172 8.10 13.50 13.25
C ALA A 172 7.98 14.36 14.52
N ALA A 173 6.90 15.13 14.64
CA ALA A 173 6.66 15.99 15.81
C ALA A 173 6.51 15.20 17.12
N ALA A 174 6.18 13.89 17.04
CA ALA A 174 6.18 12.99 18.21
C ALA A 174 7.57 12.63 18.72
N CYS A 175 8.62 12.71 17.90
CA CYS A 175 9.96 12.23 18.21
C CYS A 175 10.66 13.04 19.30
N ASP A 176 11.67 12.45 19.93
CA ASP A 176 12.48 13.14 20.96
C ASP A 176 13.48 14.11 20.35
N TRP A 177 13.90 13.87 19.09
CA TRP A 177 14.84 14.70 18.36
C TRP A 177 14.60 14.59 16.87
N ILE A 178 14.73 15.71 16.15
CA ILE A 178 14.53 15.79 14.71
C ILE A 178 15.82 16.30 14.07
N VAL A 179 16.40 15.44 13.19
CA VAL A 179 17.57 15.78 12.39
C VAL A 179 17.14 15.90 10.92
N ALA A 180 17.55 16.97 10.23
CA ALA A 180 17.26 17.16 8.81
C ALA A 180 18.49 17.68 8.05
N ASN A 181 18.60 17.36 6.76
CA ASN A 181 19.56 18.04 5.92
C ASN A 181 19.14 19.49 5.71
N ARG A 182 20.12 20.40 5.54
CA ARG A 182 19.84 21.82 5.30
C ARG A 182 18.88 22.10 4.14
N MET A 183 18.84 21.19 3.15
CA MET A 183 18.01 21.31 1.93
C MET A 183 16.75 20.44 2.00
N THR A 184 16.53 19.69 3.08
CA THR A 184 15.29 18.93 3.30
C THR A 184 14.08 19.85 3.19
N LEU A 185 13.05 19.44 2.48
CA LEU A 185 11.74 20.10 2.49
C LEU A 185 10.89 19.55 3.64
N THR A 186 10.42 20.45 4.52
CA THR A 186 9.61 20.07 5.69
C THR A 186 8.57 21.14 6.01
N GLY A 187 7.83 21.00 7.10
CA GLY A 187 6.71 21.86 7.43
C GLY A 187 5.44 21.41 6.70
N SER A 188 4.85 22.26 5.87
CA SER A 188 3.53 22.02 5.27
C SER A 188 2.49 21.65 6.34
N ILE A 189 2.45 22.45 7.41
CA ILE A 189 1.52 22.27 8.52
C ILE A 189 0.18 22.81 8.08
N GLY A 190 -0.68 21.91 7.59
CA GLY A 190 -1.96 22.22 7.01
C GLY A 190 -2.72 20.97 6.58
N VAL A 191 -4.01 21.15 6.27
CA VAL A 191 -4.95 20.09 5.89
C VAL A 191 -5.69 20.51 4.64
N ILE A 192 -5.88 19.59 3.72
CA ILE A 192 -6.64 19.82 2.50
C ILE A 192 -7.65 18.72 2.23
N ILE A 193 -8.81 19.11 1.68
CA ILE A 193 -9.73 18.22 0.97
C ILE A 193 -9.83 18.73 -0.45
N SER A 194 -9.56 17.88 -1.44
CA SER A 194 -9.70 18.22 -2.84
C SER A 194 -10.87 17.49 -3.50
N SER A 195 -11.61 18.17 -4.34
CA SER A 195 -12.64 17.58 -5.19
C SER A 195 -12.74 18.32 -6.50
N PHE A 196 -13.10 17.61 -7.58
CA PHE A 196 -13.37 18.21 -8.88
C PHE A 196 -14.87 18.50 -9.02
N ASN A 197 -15.23 19.52 -9.79
CA ASN A 197 -16.60 19.76 -10.22
C ASN A 197 -16.66 19.71 -11.74
N VAL A 198 -17.26 18.63 -12.26
CA VAL A 198 -17.36 18.37 -13.70
C VAL A 198 -18.76 18.70 -14.26
N LYS A 199 -19.65 19.32 -13.46
CA LYS A 199 -21.02 19.65 -13.87
C LYS A 199 -21.04 20.39 -15.20
N GLY A 200 -20.23 21.45 -15.36
CA GLY A 200 -20.21 22.24 -16.58
C GLY A 200 -19.71 21.46 -17.81
N LEU A 201 -18.88 20.42 -17.63
CA LEU A 201 -18.50 19.52 -18.71
C LEU A 201 -19.67 18.60 -19.08
N LEU A 202 -20.33 17.99 -18.09
CA LEU A 202 -21.49 17.12 -18.31
C LEU A 202 -22.62 17.85 -19.03
N ASP A 203 -22.91 19.09 -18.62
CA ASP A 203 -23.92 19.95 -19.28
C ASP A 203 -23.60 20.15 -20.78
N LYS A 204 -22.30 20.36 -21.13
CA LYS A 204 -21.87 20.57 -22.53
C LYS A 204 -22.02 19.33 -23.40
N ILE A 205 -21.87 18.14 -22.84
CA ILE A 205 -21.98 16.87 -23.59
C ILE A 205 -23.37 16.23 -23.46
N GLY A 206 -24.32 16.92 -22.83
CA GLY A 206 -25.72 16.46 -22.70
C GLY A 206 -25.93 15.29 -21.73
N VAL A 207 -24.99 15.08 -20.78
CA VAL A 207 -25.11 14.04 -19.74
C VAL A 207 -25.67 14.65 -18.46
N GLN A 208 -26.72 14.03 -17.91
CA GLN A 208 -27.32 14.41 -16.64
C GLN A 208 -27.05 13.34 -15.59
N ALA A 209 -26.53 13.74 -14.43
CA ALA A 209 -26.34 12.85 -13.31
C ALA A 209 -27.62 12.83 -12.46
N GLU A 210 -28.26 11.67 -12.34
CA GLU A 210 -29.42 11.46 -11.48
C GLU A 210 -28.99 10.81 -10.17
N VAL A 211 -29.27 11.46 -9.04
CA VAL A 211 -28.87 10.99 -7.71
C VAL A 211 -30.09 10.90 -6.80
N TYR A 212 -30.40 9.70 -6.37
CA TYR A 212 -31.41 9.41 -5.35
C TYR A 212 -30.72 9.23 -4.00
N LYS A 213 -31.08 10.05 -3.00
CA LYS A 213 -30.38 10.07 -1.70
C LYS A 213 -31.34 10.19 -0.52
N SER A 214 -31.04 9.51 0.56
CA SER A 214 -31.85 9.53 1.79
C SER A 214 -31.69 10.81 2.62
N GLY A 215 -30.63 11.58 2.42
CA GLY A 215 -30.35 12.82 3.16
C GLY A 215 -29.57 13.82 2.33
N LYS A 216 -29.77 15.12 2.61
CA LYS A 216 -29.21 16.23 1.82
C LYS A 216 -27.68 16.21 1.72
N MET A 217 -26.98 15.71 2.75
CA MET A 217 -25.50 15.64 2.82
C MET A 217 -24.91 14.32 2.30
N LYS A 218 -25.75 13.34 1.85
CA LYS A 218 -25.26 12.01 1.50
C LYS A 218 -24.34 11.99 0.27
N ASP A 219 -24.45 12.97 -0.61
CA ASP A 219 -23.63 13.18 -1.79
C ASP A 219 -22.69 14.40 -1.62
N LEU A 220 -22.27 14.65 -0.39
CA LEU A 220 -21.22 15.63 -0.09
C LEU A 220 -19.99 15.36 -0.95
N LEU A 221 -19.38 16.41 -1.50
CA LEU A 221 -18.26 16.32 -2.45
C LEU A 221 -18.62 15.72 -3.83
N SER A 222 -19.90 15.58 -4.19
CA SER A 222 -20.29 15.14 -5.53
C SER A 222 -19.60 15.99 -6.61
N ALA A 223 -18.98 15.31 -7.58
CA ALA A 223 -18.33 15.96 -8.72
C ALA A 223 -19.35 16.48 -9.77
N THR A 224 -20.60 15.99 -9.74
CA THR A 224 -21.59 16.22 -10.81
C THR A 224 -22.54 17.37 -10.53
N ARG A 225 -22.42 18.04 -9.39
CA ARG A 225 -23.21 19.23 -9.03
C ARG A 225 -22.39 20.26 -8.26
N GLY A 226 -22.90 21.49 -8.20
CA GLY A 226 -22.36 22.52 -7.30
C GLY A 226 -22.61 22.18 -5.83
N LYS A 227 -21.75 22.67 -4.96
CA LYS A 227 -21.87 22.56 -3.50
C LYS A 227 -22.75 23.70 -2.97
N THR A 228 -23.57 23.42 -1.97
CA THR A 228 -24.32 24.43 -1.24
C THR A 228 -23.42 25.19 -0.25
N GLN A 229 -23.91 26.33 0.26
CA GLN A 229 -23.16 27.06 1.29
C GLN A 229 -23.02 26.24 2.57
N GLU A 230 -24.07 25.49 2.96
CA GLU A 230 -24.05 24.60 4.13
C GLU A 230 -23.02 23.46 3.97
N GLU A 231 -22.93 22.86 2.78
CA GLU A 231 -21.93 21.84 2.46
C GLU A 231 -20.50 22.40 2.52
N ASN A 232 -20.29 23.60 1.98
CA ASN A 232 -18.97 24.26 2.04
C ASN A 232 -18.59 24.57 3.50
N ALA A 233 -19.52 25.04 4.33
CA ALA A 233 -19.25 25.29 5.75
C ALA A 233 -18.91 24.00 6.51
N LEU A 234 -19.63 22.89 6.23
CA LEU A 234 -19.34 21.59 6.82
C LEU A 234 -17.95 21.06 6.41
N ILE A 235 -17.63 21.14 5.10
CA ILE A 235 -16.30 20.70 4.61
C ILE A 235 -15.19 21.52 5.27
N GLN A 236 -15.38 22.84 5.36
CA GLN A 236 -14.38 23.71 6.01
C GLN A 236 -14.23 23.41 7.49
N SER A 237 -15.31 23.14 8.23
CA SER A 237 -15.20 22.77 9.66
C SER A 237 -14.40 21.48 9.87
N LEU A 238 -14.56 20.47 8.99
CA LEU A 238 -13.77 19.23 9.06
C LEU A 238 -12.26 19.49 8.81
N VAL A 239 -11.94 20.39 7.89
CA VAL A 239 -10.56 20.82 7.65
C VAL A 239 -9.99 21.54 8.87
N ASP A 240 -10.77 22.47 9.45
CA ASP A 240 -10.36 23.29 10.59
C ASP A 240 -10.16 22.45 11.86
N GLU A 241 -10.98 21.43 12.09
CA GLU A 241 -10.84 20.46 13.18
C GLU A 241 -9.51 19.70 13.06
N CYS A 242 -9.23 19.09 11.90
CA CYS A 242 -7.97 18.38 11.66
C CYS A 242 -6.74 19.31 11.72
N TYR A 243 -6.89 20.55 11.23
CA TYR A 243 -5.83 21.54 11.32
C TYR A 243 -5.54 21.95 12.78
N THR A 244 -6.57 22.07 13.57
CA THR A 244 -6.44 22.40 15.01
C THR A 244 -5.62 21.32 15.72
N GLU A 245 -5.95 20.05 15.51
CA GLU A 245 -5.22 18.91 16.05
C GLU A 245 -3.74 18.93 15.60
N PHE A 246 -3.48 19.17 14.32
CA PHE A 246 -2.12 19.26 13.81
C PHE A 246 -1.32 20.36 14.51
N VAL A 247 -1.89 21.55 14.67
CA VAL A 247 -1.25 22.66 15.35
C VAL A 247 -0.96 22.33 16.81
N GLU A 248 -1.87 21.67 17.53
CA GLU A 248 -1.70 21.24 18.91
C GLU A 248 -0.56 20.23 19.06
N ILE A 249 -0.49 19.26 18.15
CA ILE A 249 0.60 18.27 18.11
C ILE A 249 1.96 18.93 17.87
N VAL A 250 2.04 19.85 16.92
CA VAL A 250 3.27 20.60 16.66
C VAL A 250 3.65 21.47 17.87
N SER A 251 2.67 22.13 18.45
CA SER A 251 2.89 22.93 19.68
C SER A 251 3.46 22.10 20.82
N ALA A 252 2.86 20.94 21.08
CA ALA A 252 3.31 20.01 22.12
C ALA A 252 4.70 19.43 21.84
N GLY A 253 4.94 18.98 20.62
CA GLY A 253 6.19 18.34 20.21
C GLY A 253 7.36 19.31 20.10
N ARG A 254 7.11 20.52 19.63
CA ARG A 254 8.14 21.54 19.40
C ARG A 254 8.19 22.65 20.45
N ARG A 255 7.28 22.65 21.42
CA ARG A 255 7.16 23.69 22.47
C ARG A 255 7.00 25.09 21.86
N ILE A 256 6.29 25.19 20.75
CA ILE A 256 5.96 26.45 20.07
C ILE A 256 4.52 26.81 20.47
N PRO A 257 4.22 28.02 20.96
CA PRO A 257 2.86 28.42 21.30
C PRO A 257 1.90 28.24 20.11
N VAL A 258 0.70 27.68 20.34
CA VAL A 258 -0.35 27.49 19.33
C VAL A 258 -0.61 28.77 18.55
N GLU A 259 -0.73 29.91 19.25
CA GLU A 259 -0.96 31.21 18.63
C GLU A 259 0.16 31.61 17.67
N LYS A 260 1.42 31.35 18.03
CA LYS A 260 2.56 31.61 17.14
C LYS A 260 2.49 30.73 15.87
N ILE A 261 2.07 29.47 15.99
CA ILE A 261 1.91 28.59 14.83
C ILE A 261 0.81 29.15 13.92
N ARG A 262 -0.36 29.51 14.47
CA ARG A 262 -1.53 29.95 13.72
C ARG A 262 -1.35 31.31 13.04
N THR A 263 -0.61 32.23 13.66
CA THR A 263 -0.50 33.63 13.18
C THR A 263 0.74 33.92 12.39
N THR A 264 1.65 32.96 12.24
CA THR A 264 2.89 33.12 11.47
C THR A 264 2.94 32.17 10.28
N GLU A 265 4.03 32.25 9.52
CA GLU A 265 4.31 31.38 8.37
C GLU A 265 4.39 29.90 8.73
N ILE A 266 4.50 29.54 10.01
CA ILE A 266 4.64 28.14 10.46
C ILE A 266 3.38 27.33 10.13
N GLY A 267 2.19 27.90 10.31
CA GLY A 267 0.91 27.21 10.20
C GLY A 267 0.11 27.53 8.93
N ASP A 268 0.70 28.22 7.95
CA ASP A 268 -0.02 28.57 6.72
C ASP A 268 0.05 27.52 5.61
N GLY A 269 0.62 26.35 5.91
CA GLY A 269 0.71 25.23 4.97
C GLY A 269 1.93 25.25 4.05
N ARG A 270 2.81 26.26 4.15
CA ARG A 270 4.01 26.33 3.32
C ARG A 270 5.08 25.32 3.74
N VAL A 271 5.98 25.02 2.81
CA VAL A 271 7.17 24.21 3.07
C VAL A 271 8.37 25.10 3.39
N PHE A 272 9.31 24.55 4.17
CA PHE A 272 10.57 25.18 4.53
C PHE A 272 11.74 24.27 4.16
N HIS A 273 12.87 24.86 3.82
CA HIS A 273 14.13 24.13 3.83
C HIS A 273 14.57 23.87 5.28
N GLY A 274 15.35 22.80 5.50
CA GLY A 274 15.82 22.39 6.83
C GLY A 274 16.55 23.51 7.58
N ALA A 275 17.34 24.34 6.89
CA ALA A 275 17.97 25.49 7.51
C ALA A 275 16.94 26.46 8.13
N ARG A 276 15.87 26.81 7.38
CA ARG A 276 14.80 27.67 7.90
C ARG A 276 13.98 26.98 8.99
N ALA A 277 13.74 25.70 8.83
CA ALA A 277 13.03 24.91 9.85
C ALA A 277 13.76 24.88 11.20
N LEU A 278 15.10 24.86 11.20
CA LEU A 278 15.90 24.99 12.41
C LEU A 278 15.72 26.36 13.09
N GLU A 279 15.77 27.46 12.32
CA GLU A 279 15.54 28.82 12.84
C GLU A 279 14.14 28.99 13.47
N LEU A 280 13.14 28.33 12.87
CA LEU A 280 11.76 28.35 13.36
C LEU A 280 11.52 27.41 14.56
N GLY A 281 12.48 26.55 14.91
CA GLY A 281 12.36 25.57 15.97
C GLY A 281 11.56 24.31 15.55
N LEU A 282 11.33 24.13 14.26
CA LEU A 282 10.62 22.97 13.72
C LEU A 282 11.48 21.70 13.71
N ILE A 283 12.80 21.82 13.71
CA ILE A 283 13.76 20.74 13.86
C ILE A 283 14.80 21.09 14.93
N ASP A 284 15.59 20.11 15.37
CA ASP A 284 16.55 20.28 16.45
C ASP A 284 17.98 20.42 15.94
N GLU A 285 18.31 19.82 14.77
CA GLU A 285 19.69 19.74 14.31
C GLU A 285 19.76 19.59 12.78
N LEU A 286 20.76 20.25 12.18
CA LEU A 286 21.12 20.00 10.79
C LEU A 286 22.10 18.83 10.72
N GLY A 287 21.75 17.79 9.95
CA GLY A 287 22.60 16.60 9.84
C GLY A 287 22.04 15.55 8.90
N ARG A 288 22.61 14.38 9.00
CA ARG A 288 22.29 13.18 8.21
C ARG A 288 22.27 11.96 9.14
N MET A 289 22.37 10.75 8.57
CA MET A 289 22.38 9.51 9.34
C MET A 289 23.45 9.45 10.45
N PRO A 290 24.71 9.91 10.24
CA PRO A 290 25.72 9.89 11.32
C PRO A 290 25.30 10.72 12.54
N GLU A 291 24.73 11.94 12.33
CA GLU A 291 24.28 12.82 13.42
C GLU A 291 23.06 12.21 14.13
N ALA A 292 22.11 11.64 13.38
CA ALA A 292 20.95 10.94 13.94
C ALA A 292 21.37 9.73 14.80
N VAL A 293 22.37 8.96 14.34
CA VAL A 293 22.91 7.82 15.09
C VAL A 293 23.62 8.27 16.36
N ALA A 294 24.49 9.28 16.27
CA ALA A 294 25.17 9.86 17.44
C ALA A 294 24.18 10.37 18.48
N LYS A 295 23.09 11.01 18.01
CA LYS A 295 22.02 11.47 18.90
C LYS A 295 21.27 10.30 19.54
N ALA A 296 20.98 9.26 18.78
CA ALA A 296 20.31 8.04 19.27
C ALA A 296 21.15 7.37 20.36
N GLU A 297 22.46 7.17 20.11
CA GLU A 297 23.40 6.60 21.07
C GLU A 297 23.46 7.44 22.36
N LYS A 298 23.53 8.77 22.23
CA LYS A 298 23.55 9.70 23.37
C LYS A 298 22.27 9.63 24.21
N LEU A 299 21.09 9.63 23.56
CA LEU A 299 19.81 9.56 24.29
C LEU A 299 19.58 8.19 24.92
N ALA A 300 20.08 7.13 24.29
CA ALA A 300 20.07 5.77 24.83
C ALA A 300 21.13 5.53 25.92
N LYS A 301 21.98 6.53 26.22
CA LYS A 301 23.09 6.45 27.19
C LYS A 301 24.09 5.33 26.85
N CYS A 302 24.39 5.16 25.57
CA CYS A 302 25.35 4.20 25.04
C CYS A 302 26.62 4.92 24.56
N GLU A 303 27.74 4.21 24.56
CA GLU A 303 28.99 4.74 24.04
C GLU A 303 28.93 4.97 22.51
N PRO A 304 29.56 6.02 21.98
CA PRO A 304 29.58 6.30 20.55
C PRO A 304 30.12 5.11 19.75
N GLY A 305 29.39 4.68 18.72
CA GLY A 305 29.78 3.57 17.85
C GLY A 305 29.53 2.18 18.43
N SER A 306 29.00 2.06 19.65
CA SER A 306 28.78 0.77 20.31
C SER A 306 27.54 0.02 19.82
N LEU A 307 26.60 0.70 19.14
CA LEU A 307 25.34 0.10 18.71
C LEU A 307 25.41 -0.38 17.26
N LYS A 308 24.94 -1.61 17.02
CA LYS A 308 24.65 -2.13 15.68
C LYS A 308 23.49 -1.35 15.07
N ILE A 309 23.54 -1.03 13.77
CA ILE A 309 22.44 -0.38 13.08
C ILE A 309 21.75 -1.42 12.20
N VAL A 310 20.48 -1.65 12.45
CA VAL A 310 19.64 -2.56 11.67
C VAL A 310 18.49 -1.81 11.03
N ARG A 311 18.16 -2.14 9.79
CA ARG A 311 17.00 -1.62 9.08
C ARG A 311 15.91 -2.68 9.09
N TYR A 312 14.72 -2.29 9.48
CA TYR A 312 13.55 -3.12 9.37
C TYR A 312 12.99 -3.03 7.95
N LYS A 313 12.85 -4.21 7.31
CA LYS A 313 12.26 -4.36 5.98
C LYS A 313 11.01 -5.22 6.10
N ARG A 314 10.05 -5.01 5.22
CA ARG A 314 8.94 -5.94 5.04
C ARG A 314 9.46 -7.23 4.42
N ASN A 315 9.10 -8.37 4.98
CA ASN A 315 9.41 -9.65 4.38
C ASN A 315 8.46 -9.89 3.20
N ASN A 316 8.97 -9.70 1.98
CA ASN A 316 8.25 -10.05 0.77
C ASN A 316 8.45 -11.55 0.52
N SER A 317 7.69 -12.40 1.22
CA SER A 317 7.70 -13.84 0.95
C SER A 317 7.37 -14.08 -0.53
N LEU A 318 8.10 -15.03 -1.16
CA LEU A 318 7.83 -15.50 -2.54
C LEU A 318 6.37 -15.95 -2.70
N PHE A 319 5.74 -16.41 -1.62
CA PHE A 319 4.33 -16.77 -1.55
C PHE A 319 3.43 -15.54 -1.76
N ASN A 320 3.73 -14.42 -1.10
CA ASN A 320 3.01 -13.15 -1.32
C ASN A 320 3.23 -12.62 -2.74
N LEU A 321 4.42 -12.85 -3.35
CA LEU A 321 4.70 -12.49 -4.74
C LEU A 321 3.85 -13.30 -5.73
N LEU A 322 3.65 -14.58 -5.49
CA LEU A 322 2.90 -15.48 -6.38
C LEU A 322 1.38 -15.33 -6.26
N PHE A 323 0.87 -15.02 -5.07
CA PHE A 323 -0.58 -14.93 -4.82
C PHE A 323 -1.14 -13.49 -4.87
N SER A 324 -0.30 -12.45 -4.81
CA SER A 324 -0.73 -11.07 -5.07
C SER A 324 -0.78 -10.72 -6.55
N ALA A 325 -0.25 -11.57 -7.44
CA ALA A 325 -0.38 -11.39 -8.90
C ALA A 325 -1.85 -11.39 -9.37
N ASP A 326 -2.77 -12.06 -8.64
CA ASP A 326 -4.20 -12.04 -8.96
C ASP A 326 -4.88 -10.69 -8.64
N ALA A 327 -4.32 -9.91 -7.71
CA ALA A 327 -4.81 -8.56 -7.44
C ALA A 327 -4.40 -7.54 -8.51
N GLU A 328 -3.23 -7.74 -9.17
CA GLU A 328 -2.80 -6.89 -10.29
C GLU A 328 -3.55 -7.16 -11.59
N ALA A 329 -4.06 -8.37 -11.81
CA ALA A 329 -4.84 -8.69 -13.02
C ALA A 329 -6.12 -7.84 -13.11
N SER A 330 -6.69 -7.40 -11.99
CA SER A 330 -7.83 -6.48 -11.97
C SER A 330 -7.46 -5.03 -12.33
N HIS A 331 -6.17 -4.67 -12.33
CA HIS A 331 -5.67 -3.35 -12.70
C HIS A 331 -5.36 -3.20 -14.21
N LEU A 332 -5.35 -4.28 -15.00
CA LEU A 332 -5.05 -4.26 -16.44
C LEU A 332 -6.11 -3.53 -17.29
N LEU A 333 -7.27 -3.18 -16.72
CA LEU A 333 -8.31 -2.39 -17.38
C LEU A 333 -8.29 -0.88 -17.00
N ARG A 334 -7.33 -0.43 -16.22
CA ARG A 334 -7.16 1.01 -15.95
C ARG A 334 -6.48 1.67 -17.15
N VAL A 335 -7.25 2.42 -17.92
CA VAL A 335 -6.74 3.29 -18.99
C VAL A 335 -5.83 4.35 -18.33
N ARG A 336 -4.52 4.12 -18.34
CA ARG A 336 -3.53 5.16 -18.00
C ARG A 336 -3.51 6.15 -19.14
N LEU A 337 -4.14 7.30 -18.95
CA LEU A 337 -3.92 8.44 -19.84
C LEU A 337 -2.48 8.94 -19.62
N PRO A 338 -1.64 8.99 -20.69
CA PRO A 338 -0.29 9.50 -20.57
C PRO A 338 -0.32 10.96 -20.08
N GLY A 339 0.35 11.25 -18.95
CA GLY A 339 0.46 12.59 -18.38
C GLY A 339 -0.37 12.87 -17.12
N PHE A 340 -1.21 11.93 -16.67
CA PHE A 340 -1.96 12.03 -15.41
C PHE A 340 -1.59 10.88 -14.47
N ALA A 341 -0.36 10.87 -14.00
CA ALA A 341 0.02 10.07 -12.84
C ALA A 341 -0.25 10.89 -11.56
N ALA A 342 -1.51 11.23 -11.31
CA ALA A 342 -1.90 11.67 -9.97
C ALA A 342 -1.81 10.45 -9.04
N PRO A 343 -1.28 10.60 -7.81
CA PRO A 343 -1.36 9.54 -6.82
C PRO A 343 -2.83 9.16 -6.64
N GLU A 344 -3.12 7.86 -6.52
CA GLU A 344 -4.48 7.35 -6.33
C GLU A 344 -5.01 7.73 -4.95
N LEU A 345 -5.35 8.98 -4.77
CA LEU A 345 -5.98 9.49 -3.55
C LEU A 345 -7.45 9.09 -3.57
N GLN A 346 -7.93 8.48 -2.51
CA GLN A 346 -9.33 8.11 -2.38
C GLN A 346 -10.18 9.38 -2.24
N GLN A 347 -11.23 9.51 -3.05
CA GLN A 347 -12.15 10.65 -2.95
C GLN A 347 -12.83 10.67 -1.59
N GLY A 348 -12.87 11.84 -0.95
CA GLY A 348 -13.51 12.03 0.34
C GLY A 348 -12.64 11.75 1.56
N CYS A 349 -11.38 11.34 1.39
CA CYS A 349 -10.41 11.27 2.48
C CYS A 349 -9.72 12.63 2.72
N LEU A 350 -9.42 12.89 3.98
CA LEU A 350 -8.59 14.02 4.40
C LEU A 350 -7.12 13.67 4.25
N TYR A 351 -6.35 14.57 3.65
CA TYR A 351 -4.93 14.36 3.42
C TYR A 351 -4.09 15.48 4.01
N PHE A 352 -2.97 15.08 4.61
CA PHE A 352 -1.81 15.92 4.86
C PHE A 352 -0.85 15.76 3.67
N LEU A 353 -1.03 16.56 2.62
CA LEU A 353 -0.17 16.55 1.41
C LEU A 353 0.10 17.98 0.93
N PRO A 354 1.30 18.29 0.42
CA PRO A 354 1.53 19.52 -0.31
C PRO A 354 0.68 19.57 -1.58
N GLN A 355 0.22 20.77 -1.95
CA GLN A 355 -0.72 20.97 -3.06
C GLN A 355 -0.23 20.44 -4.41
N ASP A 356 1.09 20.41 -4.63
CA ASP A 356 1.71 19.93 -5.88
C ASP A 356 1.56 18.42 -6.12
N TYR A 357 1.25 17.64 -5.09
CA TYR A 357 0.97 16.20 -5.20
C TYR A 357 -0.46 15.87 -5.65
N LEU A 358 -1.30 16.89 -5.84
CA LEU A 358 -2.71 16.73 -6.25
C LEU A 358 -2.95 17.09 -7.73
N LYS A 359 -1.89 17.39 -8.49
CA LYS A 359 -1.96 17.73 -9.92
C LYS A 359 -1.81 16.54 -10.83
#